data_03c42763729aaf81fb19b1807d2e5026
#
_entry.id   03c42763729aaf81fb19b1807d2e5026
#
_cell.length_a   1.000
_cell.length_b   1.000
_cell.length_c   1.000
_cell.angle_alpha   90.00
_cell.angle_beta   90.00
_cell.angle_gamma   90.00
#
_symmetry.space_group_name_H-M   'P 1'
#
loop_
_entity.id
_entity.type
_entity.pdbx_description
1 polymer ?
#
loop_
_entity_poly.entity_id
_entity_poly.type
_entity_poly.pdbx_seq_one_letter_code
_entity_poly.pdbx_strand_id
1 'polypeptide(L)'
;MSDKSVNRKAVGIDLGTTFCAVAHIDAYGKPQIIPNTENERITPSVILFDATNAVVGTIAKQNAVAEPDKIVDFVKREMGKSKSQFSRTFGGKVYSAEELSAVILRKLKNDAEKYLGEVVTDAVITVPAYFNDAERTATLVAGQLAGFNVLQIINEPTSAALAYGLDKLDQNQTVFVFDLGGGTFDVTIMRIQDHHIRMLASNGDHRLGGKDWDDIIVNWIAEEFDNQHGENPLLDLQSYQDLYNRALTAKIQLSTRQRTTLVHSYNGRSVKLDLTREMFEERCRHLLEKSKAICEIVMQEANMKWDQIDRVLLTGGMTRVPSVRQMIADFSTCPTADDVSPDEAVAMGAAIQAMLSMLREEDECGEHKIAQEVRDQFSAADGSHIKVTNITTHTLGVVLWDDGKVEEYVFPMIAKMTPVPTDMKNSFGTAKANMKNAIIRVVEGESSVPGECTPLGICDIELPPFLPKGSPVELTYHYNENQVLEVVVEAYGRTSRVSIARNTGLAENEIGLATADLAQLTIS
;
A
#
# COMPACT_ATOMS: atom_id res chain seq x y z
N MET A 1 22.24 29.68 -21.17
CA MET A 1 22.59 28.26 -21.11
C MET A 1 21.31 27.51 -21.38
N SER A 2 21.22 26.79 -22.46
CA SER A 2 19.99 26.17 -22.97
C SER A 2 19.51 25.12 -21.97
N ASP A 3 18.38 25.39 -21.38
CA ASP A 3 17.59 24.41 -20.64
C ASP A 3 17.20 23.31 -21.65
N LYS A 4 17.92 22.19 -21.63
CA LYS A 4 17.48 20.99 -22.31
C LYS A 4 16.25 20.53 -21.52
N SER A 5 15.06 20.80 -22.06
CA SER A 5 13.84 20.18 -21.56
C SER A 5 14.07 18.66 -21.52
N VAL A 6 14.39 18.14 -20.36
CA VAL A 6 14.46 16.69 -20.11
C VAL A 6 13.05 16.18 -20.46
N ASN A 7 12.96 15.31 -21.44
CA ASN A 7 11.69 14.67 -21.76
C ASN A 7 11.31 13.83 -20.54
N ARG A 8 10.38 14.30 -19.71
CA ARG A 8 9.97 13.65 -18.47
C ARG A 8 9.25 12.35 -18.83
N LYS A 9 9.74 11.23 -18.26
CA LYS A 9 9.08 9.93 -18.37
C LYS A 9 8.53 9.54 -17.00
N ALA A 10 7.25 9.18 -16.99
CA ALA A 10 6.56 8.71 -15.79
C ALA A 10 6.19 7.23 -15.94
N VAL A 11 6.26 6.52 -14.81
CA VAL A 11 5.85 5.12 -14.70
C VAL A 11 4.84 4.94 -13.58
N GLY A 12 4.00 3.92 -13.71
CA GLY A 12 3.17 3.41 -12.62
C GLY A 12 3.84 2.19 -11.99
N ILE A 13 3.91 2.16 -10.68
CA ILE A 13 4.55 1.08 -9.93
C ILE A 13 3.55 0.47 -8.96
N ASP A 14 3.31 -0.83 -9.12
CA ASP A 14 2.73 -1.65 -8.07
C ASP A 14 3.85 -2.14 -7.14
N LEU A 15 3.93 -1.55 -5.95
CA LEU A 15 4.87 -1.97 -4.91
C LEU A 15 4.23 -3.05 -4.03
N GLY A 16 4.18 -4.29 -4.50
CA GLY A 16 3.52 -5.38 -3.79
C GLY A 16 4.37 -6.02 -2.68
N THR A 17 3.72 -6.70 -1.73
CA THR A 17 4.39 -7.39 -0.61
C THR A 17 5.28 -8.54 -1.07
N THR A 18 4.87 -9.25 -2.12
CA THR A 18 5.58 -10.43 -2.66
C THR A 18 6.09 -10.25 -4.07
N PHE A 19 5.42 -9.45 -4.87
CA PHE A 19 5.79 -9.11 -6.24
C PHE A 19 5.49 -7.65 -6.51
N CYS A 20 6.32 -7.04 -7.35
CA CYS A 20 6.13 -5.70 -7.89
C CYS A 20 5.93 -5.78 -9.41
N ALA A 21 5.27 -4.77 -9.96
CA ALA A 21 5.15 -4.58 -11.41
C ALA A 21 5.35 -3.11 -11.77
N VAL A 22 5.84 -2.86 -12.97
CA VAL A 22 6.02 -1.50 -13.52
C VAL A 22 5.29 -1.41 -14.85
N ALA A 23 4.61 -0.29 -15.07
CA ALA A 23 3.94 0.00 -16.32
C ALA A 23 4.21 1.44 -16.77
N HIS A 24 4.06 1.69 -18.06
CA HIS A 24 4.10 3.02 -18.66
C HIS A 24 2.96 3.19 -19.66
N ILE A 25 2.70 4.42 -20.07
CA ILE A 25 1.80 4.70 -21.20
C ILE A 25 2.64 4.75 -22.49
N ASP A 26 2.25 3.95 -23.46
CA ASP A 26 2.91 3.91 -24.76
C ASP A 26 2.56 5.11 -25.65
N ALA A 27 3.14 5.17 -26.84
CA ALA A 27 2.92 6.25 -27.82
C ALA A 27 1.46 6.34 -28.33
N TYR A 28 0.66 5.30 -28.09
CA TYR A 28 -0.75 5.24 -28.49
C TYR A 28 -1.70 5.51 -27.33
N GLY A 29 -1.20 5.91 -26.15
CA GLY A 29 -2.00 6.18 -24.97
C GLY A 29 -2.43 4.92 -24.20
N LYS A 30 -1.81 3.76 -24.46
CA LYS A 30 -2.18 2.49 -23.79
C LYS A 30 -1.21 2.11 -22.69
N PRO A 31 -1.71 1.63 -21.53
CA PRO A 31 -0.85 1.14 -20.48
C PRO A 31 -0.18 -0.19 -20.90
N GLN A 32 1.13 -0.27 -20.71
CA GLN A 32 1.96 -1.42 -21.04
C GLN A 32 2.85 -1.79 -19.86
N ILE A 33 2.91 -3.08 -19.52
CA ILE A 33 3.84 -3.59 -18.52
C ILE A 33 5.27 -3.56 -19.05
N ILE A 34 6.18 -3.05 -18.24
CA ILE A 34 7.61 -3.08 -18.47
C ILE A 34 8.18 -4.39 -17.88
N PRO A 35 8.71 -5.31 -18.66
CA PRO A 35 9.40 -6.48 -18.13
C PRO A 35 10.73 -6.07 -17.46
N ASN A 36 11.11 -6.83 -16.43
CA ASN A 36 12.40 -6.65 -15.78
C ASN A 36 13.56 -7.16 -16.66
N THR A 37 14.80 -7.01 -16.19
CA THR A 37 16.00 -7.46 -16.93
C THR A 37 16.07 -8.96 -17.14
N GLU A 38 15.35 -9.74 -16.36
CA GLU A 38 15.17 -11.20 -16.50
C GLU A 38 14.04 -11.57 -17.47
N ASN A 39 13.41 -10.57 -18.14
CA ASN A 39 12.27 -10.71 -19.04
C ASN A 39 11.01 -11.25 -18.35
N GLU A 40 10.84 -10.98 -17.06
CA GLU A 40 9.65 -11.30 -16.27
C GLU A 40 8.76 -10.06 -16.17
N ARG A 41 7.44 -10.24 -16.21
CA ARG A 41 6.46 -9.13 -16.13
C ARG A 41 6.20 -8.64 -14.70
N ILE A 42 6.59 -9.44 -13.70
CA ILE A 42 6.55 -9.13 -12.28
C ILE A 42 7.90 -9.45 -11.64
N THR A 43 8.30 -8.67 -10.65
CA THR A 43 9.58 -8.80 -9.94
C THR A 43 9.31 -9.21 -8.50
N PRO A 44 9.87 -10.32 -8.00
CA PRO A 44 9.76 -10.67 -6.58
C PRO A 44 10.29 -9.56 -5.66
N SER A 45 9.53 -9.21 -4.62
CA SER A 45 9.90 -8.21 -3.60
C SER A 45 10.88 -8.80 -2.58
N VAL A 46 11.99 -9.35 -3.07
CA VAL A 46 13.02 -10.02 -2.28
C VAL A 46 14.37 -9.38 -2.59
N ILE A 47 15.14 -9.09 -1.54
CA ILE A 47 16.49 -8.50 -1.63
C ILE A 47 17.49 -9.49 -1.06
N LEU A 48 18.58 -9.73 -1.78
CA LEU A 48 19.78 -10.40 -1.29
C LEU A 48 20.90 -9.38 -1.18
N PHE A 49 21.44 -9.18 0.02
CA PHE A 49 22.60 -8.31 0.24
C PHE A 49 23.91 -9.10 0.14
N ASP A 50 24.86 -8.59 -0.64
CA ASP A 50 26.21 -9.10 -0.73
C ASP A 50 27.22 -7.95 -0.65
N ALA A 51 27.76 -7.73 0.54
CA ALA A 51 28.68 -6.64 0.88
C ALA A 51 28.12 -5.25 0.46
N THR A 52 28.56 -4.70 -0.67
CA THR A 52 28.14 -3.41 -1.22
C THR A 52 27.11 -3.55 -2.34
N ASN A 53 26.64 -4.76 -2.62
CA ASN A 53 25.68 -5.05 -3.67
C ASN A 53 24.34 -5.48 -3.08
N ALA A 54 23.26 -5.13 -3.76
CA ALA A 54 21.93 -5.66 -3.50
C ALA A 54 21.37 -6.25 -4.80
N VAL A 55 20.97 -7.50 -4.75
CA VAL A 55 20.28 -8.17 -5.84
C VAL A 55 18.80 -8.24 -5.49
N VAL A 56 17.93 -7.82 -6.41
CA VAL A 56 16.48 -7.81 -6.19
C VAL A 56 15.80 -8.72 -7.20
N GLY A 57 14.77 -9.46 -6.76
CA GLY A 57 13.94 -10.23 -7.67
C GLY A 57 14.20 -11.75 -7.62
N THR A 58 14.07 -12.41 -8.75
CA THR A 58 14.07 -13.88 -8.87
C THR A 58 15.39 -14.50 -8.40
N ILE A 59 16.53 -13.87 -8.70
CA ILE A 59 17.85 -14.35 -8.27
C ILE A 59 17.95 -14.31 -6.74
N ALA A 60 17.54 -13.22 -6.11
CA ALA A 60 17.52 -13.10 -4.64
C ALA A 60 16.61 -14.18 -4.02
N LYS A 61 15.43 -14.37 -4.56
CA LYS A 61 14.48 -15.39 -4.10
C LYS A 61 15.02 -16.82 -4.22
N GLN A 62 15.71 -17.14 -5.30
CA GLN A 62 16.32 -18.46 -5.50
C GLN A 62 17.45 -18.74 -4.51
N ASN A 63 18.17 -17.70 -4.09
CA ASN A 63 19.27 -17.84 -3.12
C ASN A 63 18.82 -17.80 -1.66
N ALA A 64 17.53 -17.59 -1.37
CA ALA A 64 17.02 -17.42 0.00
C ALA A 64 17.34 -18.61 0.92
N VAL A 65 17.34 -19.84 0.42
CA VAL A 65 17.68 -21.05 1.20
C VAL A 65 19.19 -21.15 1.46
N ALA A 66 20.01 -20.73 0.51
CA ALA A 66 21.46 -20.83 0.64
C ALA A 66 22.07 -19.74 1.55
N GLU A 67 21.49 -18.54 1.52
CA GLU A 67 22.00 -17.35 2.22
C GLU A 67 20.89 -16.64 3.03
N PRO A 68 20.19 -17.33 3.94
CA PRO A 68 19.00 -16.80 4.61
C PRO A 68 19.28 -15.54 5.44
N ASP A 69 20.48 -15.43 6.02
CA ASP A 69 20.90 -14.27 6.81
C ASP A 69 21.04 -12.98 5.99
N LYS A 70 21.17 -13.10 4.66
CA LYS A 70 21.35 -11.98 3.74
C LYS A 70 20.07 -11.60 3.02
N ILE A 71 18.98 -12.32 3.26
CA ILE A 71 17.69 -12.10 2.59
C ILE A 71 16.81 -11.13 3.37
N VAL A 72 16.12 -10.29 2.60
CA VAL A 72 15.01 -9.46 3.09
C VAL A 72 13.81 -9.69 2.19
N ASP A 73 12.68 -10.04 2.80
CA ASP A 73 11.38 -10.22 2.15
C ASP A 73 10.27 -9.56 2.98
N PHE A 74 9.07 -9.44 2.43
CA PHE A 74 7.87 -8.89 3.08
C PHE A 74 8.02 -7.48 3.68
N VAL A 75 8.96 -6.68 3.20
CA VAL A 75 9.28 -5.34 3.75
C VAL A 75 8.05 -4.43 3.79
N LYS A 76 7.12 -4.55 2.83
CA LYS A 76 5.91 -3.74 2.77
C LYS A 76 5.05 -3.85 4.04
N ARG A 77 5.05 -5.00 4.73
CA ARG A 77 4.36 -5.19 6.02
C ARG A 77 5.02 -4.46 7.20
N GLU A 78 6.20 -3.90 6.97
CA GLU A 78 7.00 -3.19 7.97
C GLU A 78 7.02 -1.67 7.75
N MET A 79 6.39 -1.20 6.68
CA MET A 79 6.26 0.22 6.39
C MET A 79 5.56 0.97 7.52
N GLY A 80 5.97 2.21 7.77
CA GLY A 80 5.43 3.03 8.87
C GLY A 80 5.96 2.69 10.25
N LYS A 81 6.89 1.70 10.39
CA LYS A 81 7.54 1.36 11.65
C LYS A 81 8.85 2.13 11.81
N SER A 82 9.12 2.61 13.02
CA SER A 82 10.42 3.21 13.35
C SER A 82 11.58 2.19 13.27
N LYS A 83 12.81 2.67 13.12
CA LYS A 83 14.02 1.79 13.14
C LYS A 83 14.14 0.95 14.41
N SER A 84 13.58 1.40 15.53
CA SER A 84 13.55 0.63 16.79
C SER A 84 12.55 -0.53 16.76
N GLN A 85 11.50 -0.43 15.95
CA GLN A 85 10.48 -1.48 15.79
C GLN A 85 10.83 -2.45 14.67
N PHE A 86 11.46 -1.95 13.60
CA PHE A 86 11.93 -2.75 12.49
C PHE A 86 13.19 -2.16 11.88
N SER A 87 14.22 -2.97 11.76
CA SER A 87 15.42 -2.69 10.99
C SER A 87 16.15 -3.97 10.60
N ARG A 88 17.02 -3.88 9.59
CA ARG A 88 17.92 -4.95 9.16
C ARG A 88 19.33 -4.41 9.04
N THR A 89 20.34 -5.19 9.39
CA THR A 89 21.75 -4.78 9.36
C THR A 89 22.51 -5.60 8.32
N PHE A 90 23.10 -4.95 7.33
CA PHE A 90 23.95 -5.56 6.32
C PHE A 90 25.20 -4.70 6.10
N GLY A 91 26.37 -5.33 6.02
CA GLY A 91 27.64 -4.62 5.84
C GLY A 91 27.93 -3.57 6.92
N GLY A 92 27.41 -3.74 8.14
CA GLY A 92 27.53 -2.77 9.23
C GLY A 92 26.59 -1.57 9.17
N LYS A 93 25.74 -1.47 8.14
CA LYS A 93 24.71 -0.42 8.00
C LYS A 93 23.34 -0.96 8.42
N VAL A 94 22.58 -0.13 9.16
CA VAL A 94 21.20 -0.40 9.60
C VAL A 94 20.23 0.23 8.61
N TYR A 95 19.38 -0.59 8.02
CA TYR A 95 18.36 -0.20 7.04
C TYR A 95 16.97 -0.19 7.67
N SER A 96 16.19 0.86 7.42
CA SER A 96 14.76 0.93 7.74
C SER A 96 13.91 0.26 6.65
N ALA A 97 12.60 0.14 6.88
CA ALA A 97 11.65 -0.37 5.89
C ALA A 97 11.63 0.49 4.62
N GLU A 98 11.70 1.83 4.76
CA GLU A 98 11.76 2.78 3.65
C GLU A 98 13.03 2.60 2.81
N GLU A 99 14.21 2.47 3.45
CA GLU A 99 15.47 2.25 2.75
C GLU A 99 15.46 0.92 1.99
N LEU A 100 14.93 -0.15 2.58
CA LEU A 100 14.80 -1.47 1.93
C LEU A 100 13.80 -1.43 0.77
N SER A 101 12.66 -0.75 0.93
CA SER A 101 11.68 -0.55 -0.14
C SER A 101 12.27 0.31 -1.27
N ALA A 102 13.11 1.31 -0.94
CA ALA A 102 13.82 2.11 -1.92
C ALA A 102 14.81 1.29 -2.75
N VAL A 103 15.45 0.26 -2.19
CA VAL A 103 16.29 -0.68 -2.95
C VAL A 103 15.46 -1.40 -4.02
N ILE A 104 14.26 -1.90 -3.65
CA ILE A 104 13.33 -2.53 -4.61
C ILE A 104 12.93 -1.53 -5.68
N LEU A 105 12.45 -0.34 -5.29
CA LEU A 105 12.00 0.69 -6.22
C LEU A 105 13.10 1.15 -7.17
N ARG A 106 14.35 1.20 -6.71
CA ARG A 106 15.49 1.56 -7.56
C ARG A 106 15.81 0.49 -8.59
N LYS A 107 15.68 -0.81 -8.25
CA LYS A 107 15.75 -1.88 -9.24
C LYS A 107 14.69 -1.72 -10.31
N LEU A 108 13.44 -1.47 -9.91
CA LEU A 108 12.33 -1.26 -10.85
C LEU A 108 12.57 -0.03 -11.75
N LYS A 109 13.15 1.04 -11.20
CA LYS A 109 13.59 2.22 -11.96
C LYS A 109 14.63 1.86 -13.00
N ASN A 110 15.69 1.15 -12.58
CA ASN A 110 16.78 0.73 -13.49
C ASN A 110 16.26 -0.16 -14.63
N ASP A 111 15.33 -1.08 -14.34
CA ASP A 111 14.70 -1.94 -15.33
C ASP A 111 13.87 -1.12 -16.32
N ALA A 112 13.09 -0.15 -15.82
CA ALA A 112 12.28 0.72 -16.65
C ALA A 112 13.14 1.60 -17.57
N GLU A 113 14.21 2.20 -17.05
CA GLU A 113 15.16 3.01 -17.82
C GLU A 113 15.86 2.18 -18.91
N LYS A 114 16.25 0.94 -18.59
CA LYS A 114 16.87 0.03 -19.55
C LYS A 114 15.91 -0.39 -20.66
N TYR A 115 14.64 -0.66 -20.32
CA TYR A 115 13.61 -1.05 -21.28
C TYR A 115 13.24 0.10 -22.21
N LEU A 116 13.00 1.29 -21.64
CA LEU A 116 12.58 2.48 -22.38
C LEU A 116 13.74 3.15 -23.14
N GLY A 117 14.99 2.90 -22.74
CA GLY A 117 16.17 3.59 -23.28
C GLY A 117 16.26 5.07 -22.91
N GLU A 118 15.48 5.52 -21.92
CA GLU A 118 15.37 6.90 -21.46
C GLU A 118 15.40 6.96 -19.92
N VAL A 119 15.76 8.12 -19.37
CA VAL A 119 15.74 8.35 -17.92
C VAL A 119 14.29 8.45 -17.44
N VAL A 120 13.95 7.71 -16.40
CA VAL A 120 12.64 7.75 -15.74
C VAL A 120 12.75 8.63 -14.50
N THR A 121 12.08 9.78 -14.52
CA THR A 121 12.13 10.77 -13.44
C THR A 121 10.95 10.68 -12.50
N ASP A 122 9.78 10.35 -13.02
CA ASP A 122 8.51 10.49 -12.33
C ASP A 122 7.84 9.13 -12.11
N ALA A 123 7.14 8.99 -10.97
CA ALA A 123 6.40 7.78 -10.68
C ALA A 123 5.10 8.06 -9.91
N VAL A 124 4.08 7.24 -10.19
CA VAL A 124 2.97 6.99 -9.28
C VAL A 124 3.18 5.62 -8.65
N ILE A 125 3.13 5.54 -7.32
CA ILE A 125 3.38 4.32 -6.56
C ILE A 125 2.09 3.93 -5.83
N THR A 126 1.76 2.64 -5.84
CA THR A 126 0.54 2.15 -5.21
C THR A 126 0.73 1.72 -3.77
N VAL A 127 -0.33 1.86 -3.00
CA VAL A 127 -0.44 1.37 -1.62
C VAL A 127 -1.79 0.71 -1.41
N PRO A 128 -1.92 -0.23 -0.46
CA PRO A 128 -3.22 -0.71 -0.01
C PRO A 128 -4.13 0.45 0.39
N ALA A 129 -5.43 0.34 0.11
CA ALA A 129 -6.37 1.41 0.44
C ALA A 129 -6.44 1.65 1.96
N TYR A 130 -6.26 0.60 2.74
CA TYR A 130 -6.33 0.63 4.21
C TYR A 130 -5.00 1.03 4.90
N PHE A 131 -3.96 1.45 4.13
CA PHE A 131 -2.73 2.02 4.70
C PHE A 131 -3.03 3.33 5.43
N ASN A 132 -2.49 3.45 6.64
CA ASN A 132 -2.56 4.66 7.46
C ASN A 132 -1.56 5.74 6.97
N ASP A 133 -1.62 6.93 7.57
CA ASP A 133 -0.76 8.07 7.22
C ASP A 133 0.75 7.74 7.29
N ALA A 134 1.18 6.99 8.31
CA ALA A 134 2.59 6.62 8.48
C ALA A 134 3.08 5.68 7.37
N GLU A 135 2.27 4.66 7.00
CA GLU A 135 2.59 3.70 5.94
C GLU A 135 2.64 4.36 4.55
N ARG A 136 1.71 5.30 4.28
CA ARG A 136 1.69 6.11 3.04
C ARG A 136 2.90 7.01 2.93
N THR A 137 3.22 7.73 4.00
CA THR A 137 4.40 8.60 4.06
C THR A 137 5.69 7.80 3.89
N ALA A 138 5.80 6.64 4.54
CA ALA A 138 6.96 5.76 4.38
C ALA A 138 7.14 5.32 2.91
N THR A 139 6.02 5.05 2.21
CA THR A 139 6.05 4.70 0.78
C THR A 139 6.49 5.89 -0.10
N LEU A 140 5.99 7.10 0.20
CA LEU A 140 6.43 8.33 -0.47
C LEU A 140 7.95 8.54 -0.31
N VAL A 141 8.45 8.43 0.92
CA VAL A 141 9.88 8.56 1.25
C VAL A 141 10.71 7.48 0.51
N ALA A 142 10.25 6.23 0.49
CA ALA A 142 10.92 5.17 -0.25
C ALA A 142 11.06 5.49 -1.75
N GLY A 143 10.02 6.05 -2.37
CA GLY A 143 10.07 6.53 -3.76
C GLY A 143 11.10 7.63 -3.98
N GLN A 144 11.14 8.61 -3.09
CA GLN A 144 12.13 9.70 -3.13
C GLN A 144 13.57 9.19 -2.95
N LEU A 145 13.80 8.26 -2.00
CA LEU A 145 15.10 7.62 -1.79
C LEU A 145 15.55 6.80 -3.02
N ALA A 146 14.62 6.20 -3.76
CA ALA A 146 14.90 5.52 -5.02
C ALA A 146 15.25 6.47 -6.17
N GLY A 147 15.10 7.79 -5.98
CA GLY A 147 15.38 8.83 -6.95
C GLY A 147 14.23 9.11 -7.92
N PHE A 148 13.00 8.88 -7.49
CA PHE A 148 11.80 9.33 -8.20
C PHE A 148 11.32 10.69 -7.66
N ASN A 149 10.81 11.51 -8.57
CA ASN A 149 9.81 12.50 -8.24
C ASN A 149 8.47 11.76 -8.16
N VAL A 150 7.96 11.53 -6.95
CA VAL A 150 6.70 10.81 -6.74
C VAL A 150 5.55 11.78 -6.99
N LEU A 151 4.87 11.61 -8.14
CA LEU A 151 3.74 12.46 -8.54
C LEU A 151 2.56 12.25 -7.61
N GLN A 152 2.29 10.98 -7.26
CA GLN A 152 1.18 10.61 -6.38
C GLN A 152 1.39 9.23 -5.76
N ILE A 153 0.85 9.05 -4.54
CA ILE A 153 0.58 7.74 -3.94
C ILE A 153 -0.90 7.43 -4.18
N ILE A 154 -1.18 6.32 -4.87
CA ILE A 154 -2.55 5.92 -5.22
C ILE A 154 -2.93 4.58 -4.56
N ASN A 155 -4.21 4.41 -4.22
CA ASN A 155 -4.71 3.15 -3.68
C ASN A 155 -4.72 2.05 -4.75
N GLU A 156 -4.27 0.84 -4.40
CA GLU A 156 -4.24 -0.35 -5.27
C GLU A 156 -5.61 -0.63 -5.93
N PRO A 157 -6.73 -0.67 -5.19
CA PRO A 157 -8.04 -0.89 -5.81
C PRO A 157 -8.48 0.26 -6.74
N THR A 158 -8.08 1.51 -6.43
CA THR A 158 -8.35 2.65 -7.33
C THR A 158 -7.56 2.50 -8.62
N SER A 159 -6.31 2.09 -8.51
CA SER A 159 -5.45 1.82 -9.65
C SER A 159 -6.01 0.69 -10.52
N ALA A 160 -6.41 -0.43 -9.91
CA ALA A 160 -7.04 -1.53 -10.62
C ALA A 160 -8.33 -1.10 -11.35
N ALA A 161 -9.16 -0.27 -10.70
CA ALA A 161 -10.38 0.27 -11.31
C ALA A 161 -10.09 1.24 -12.46
N LEU A 162 -9.01 2.02 -12.41
CA LEU A 162 -8.55 2.85 -13.53
C LEU A 162 -8.16 1.99 -14.74
N ALA A 163 -7.40 0.91 -14.54
CA ALA A 163 -7.02 -0.01 -15.61
C ALA A 163 -8.25 -0.70 -16.22
N TYR A 164 -9.21 -1.13 -15.39
CA TYR A 164 -10.45 -1.74 -15.85
C TYR A 164 -11.37 -0.73 -16.54
N GLY A 165 -11.47 0.48 -16.00
CA GLY A 165 -12.44 1.49 -16.37
C GLY A 165 -12.07 2.33 -17.60
N LEU A 166 -10.81 2.36 -18.02
CA LEU A 166 -10.33 3.26 -19.07
C LEU A 166 -11.18 3.20 -20.34
N ASP A 167 -11.51 1.99 -20.79
CA ASP A 167 -12.36 1.77 -21.98
C ASP A 167 -13.86 1.74 -21.66
N LYS A 168 -14.27 2.04 -20.42
CA LYS A 168 -15.65 1.88 -19.91
C LYS A 168 -16.18 3.13 -19.19
N LEU A 169 -15.50 4.26 -19.34
CA LEU A 169 -15.81 5.50 -18.62
C LEU A 169 -17.22 6.06 -18.91
N ASP A 170 -17.78 5.77 -20.07
CA ASP A 170 -19.15 6.14 -20.45
C ASP A 170 -20.22 5.18 -19.89
N GLN A 171 -19.80 4.07 -19.28
CA GLN A 171 -20.71 3.10 -18.67
C GLN A 171 -20.96 3.48 -17.21
N ASN A 172 -22.24 3.56 -16.82
CA ASN A 172 -22.57 3.73 -15.41
C ASN A 172 -22.50 2.36 -14.72
N GLN A 173 -21.38 2.10 -14.01
CA GLN A 173 -21.12 0.82 -13.35
C GLN A 173 -20.70 1.01 -11.89
N THR A 174 -21.20 0.13 -11.03
CA THR A 174 -20.70 -0.06 -9.67
C THR A 174 -19.83 -1.31 -9.64
N VAL A 175 -18.56 -1.14 -9.29
CA VAL A 175 -17.55 -2.20 -9.31
C VAL A 175 -17.15 -2.53 -7.87
N PHE A 176 -17.13 -3.82 -7.56
CA PHE A 176 -16.59 -4.34 -6.30
C PHE A 176 -15.18 -4.85 -6.57
N VAL A 177 -14.17 -4.16 -6.06
CA VAL A 177 -12.76 -4.55 -6.19
C VAL A 177 -12.39 -5.40 -4.99
N PHE A 178 -11.97 -6.64 -5.24
CA PHE A 178 -11.50 -7.60 -4.26
C PHE A 178 -10.02 -7.83 -4.51
N ASP A 179 -9.17 -7.26 -3.67
CA ASP A 179 -7.72 -7.34 -3.78
C ASP A 179 -7.15 -8.18 -2.64
N LEU A 180 -6.81 -9.44 -2.91
CA LEU A 180 -6.14 -10.32 -1.97
C LEU A 180 -4.75 -10.65 -2.50
N GLY A 181 -3.79 -9.88 -2.04
CA GLY A 181 -2.38 -9.98 -2.41
C GLY A 181 -1.59 -11.00 -1.59
N GLY A 182 -0.27 -10.88 -1.64
CA GLY A 182 0.63 -11.72 -0.84
C GLY A 182 0.70 -11.33 0.63
N GLY A 183 0.38 -10.08 0.97
CA GLY A 183 0.54 -9.54 2.32
C GLY A 183 -0.66 -8.81 2.88
N THR A 184 -1.52 -8.26 2.03
CA THR A 184 -2.64 -7.39 2.38
C THR A 184 -3.91 -7.87 1.71
N PHE A 185 -5.04 -7.47 2.28
CA PHE A 185 -6.37 -7.67 1.74
C PHE A 185 -7.14 -6.35 1.78
N ASP A 186 -7.60 -5.90 0.62
CA ASP A 186 -8.43 -4.71 0.47
C ASP A 186 -9.71 -5.03 -0.29
N VAL A 187 -10.80 -4.45 0.16
CA VAL A 187 -12.10 -4.48 -0.51
C VAL A 187 -12.58 -3.06 -0.70
N THR A 188 -12.95 -2.72 -1.93
CA THR A 188 -13.38 -1.37 -2.27
C THR A 188 -14.58 -1.40 -3.20
N ILE A 189 -15.61 -0.59 -2.93
CA ILE A 189 -16.72 -0.36 -3.85
C ILE A 189 -16.47 0.98 -4.55
N MET A 190 -16.52 0.95 -5.88
CA MET A 190 -16.29 2.13 -6.72
C MET A 190 -17.43 2.31 -7.71
N ARG A 191 -17.71 3.55 -8.05
CA ARG A 191 -18.62 3.92 -9.13
C ARG A 191 -17.83 4.54 -10.27
N ILE A 192 -18.03 4.00 -11.47
CA ILE A 192 -17.51 4.55 -12.72
C ILE A 192 -18.71 5.16 -13.42
N GLN A 193 -18.69 6.48 -13.62
CA GLN A 193 -19.79 7.21 -14.27
C GLN A 193 -19.28 8.54 -14.81
N ASP A 194 -19.66 8.91 -16.04
CA ASP A 194 -19.39 10.23 -16.63
C ASP A 194 -17.91 10.65 -16.52
N HIS A 195 -16.98 9.78 -16.93
CA HIS A 195 -15.52 9.99 -16.84
C HIS A 195 -15.01 10.23 -15.40
N HIS A 196 -15.78 9.80 -14.41
CA HIS A 196 -15.43 9.93 -13.01
C HIS A 196 -15.41 8.55 -12.33
N ILE A 197 -14.29 8.19 -11.74
CA ILE A 197 -14.11 7.02 -10.87
C ILE A 197 -14.17 7.51 -9.43
N ARG A 198 -15.19 7.08 -8.69
CA ARG A 198 -15.42 7.48 -7.30
C ARG A 198 -15.41 6.27 -6.38
N MET A 199 -14.58 6.30 -5.36
CA MET A 199 -14.66 5.36 -4.24
C MET A 199 -15.89 5.67 -3.38
N LEU A 200 -16.66 4.63 -3.03
CA LEU A 200 -17.86 4.73 -2.18
C LEU A 200 -17.61 4.22 -0.77
N ALA A 201 -16.92 3.09 -0.64
CA ALA A 201 -16.52 2.50 0.62
C ALA A 201 -15.25 1.68 0.42
N SER A 202 -14.43 1.57 1.47
CA SER A 202 -13.24 0.73 1.49
C SER A 202 -12.94 0.24 2.89
N ASN A 203 -12.53 -1.02 3.01
CA ASN A 203 -12.05 -1.63 4.24
C ASN A 203 -11.02 -2.71 3.89
N GLY A 204 -10.22 -3.14 4.86
CA GLY A 204 -9.16 -4.11 4.58
C GLY A 204 -8.45 -4.59 5.83
N ASP A 205 -7.40 -5.38 5.59
CA ASP A 205 -6.49 -5.84 6.61
C ASP A 205 -5.07 -5.90 6.04
N HIS A 206 -4.16 -5.07 6.57
CA HIS A 206 -2.77 -4.99 6.14
C HIS A 206 -1.90 -6.18 6.61
N ARG A 207 -2.50 -7.16 7.29
CA ARG A 207 -1.86 -8.42 7.72
C ARG A 207 -2.65 -9.66 7.36
N LEU A 208 -3.40 -9.61 6.26
CA LEU A 208 -4.13 -10.73 5.71
C LEU A 208 -3.75 -10.89 4.22
N GLY A 209 -3.04 -11.94 3.88
CA GLY A 209 -2.60 -12.19 2.51
C GLY A 209 -1.96 -13.56 2.35
N GLY A 210 -1.47 -13.85 1.16
CA GLY A 210 -0.93 -15.16 0.78
C GLY A 210 0.11 -15.73 1.72
N LYS A 211 0.90 -14.86 2.39
CA LYS A 211 1.87 -15.26 3.41
C LYS A 211 1.20 -15.97 4.59
N ASP A 212 0.02 -15.53 5.01
CA ASP A 212 -0.68 -16.13 6.15
C ASP A 212 -1.20 -17.53 5.82
N TRP A 213 -1.59 -17.77 4.56
CA TRP A 213 -1.87 -19.12 4.04
C TRP A 213 -0.62 -20.01 3.96
N ASP A 214 0.52 -19.43 3.53
CA ASP A 214 1.80 -20.15 3.49
C ASP A 214 2.25 -20.53 4.90
N ASP A 215 2.14 -19.61 5.87
CA ASP A 215 2.53 -19.85 7.27
C ASP A 215 1.73 -21.01 7.90
N ILE A 216 0.47 -21.22 7.52
CA ILE A 216 -0.32 -22.38 7.98
C ILE A 216 0.32 -23.68 7.50
N ILE A 217 0.77 -23.76 6.25
CA ILE A 217 1.44 -24.95 5.71
C ILE A 217 2.81 -25.12 6.37
N VAL A 218 3.57 -24.04 6.53
CA VAL A 218 4.88 -24.04 7.18
C VAL A 218 4.79 -24.61 8.60
N ASN A 219 3.87 -24.05 9.39
CA ASN A 219 3.67 -24.49 10.77
C ASN A 219 3.22 -25.95 10.85
N TRP A 220 2.29 -26.36 9.97
CA TRP A 220 1.84 -27.76 9.95
C TRP A 220 2.98 -28.74 9.64
N ILE A 221 3.84 -28.45 8.65
CA ILE A 221 4.99 -29.34 8.34
C ILE A 221 5.96 -29.38 9.52
N ALA A 222 6.21 -28.23 10.16
CA ALA A 222 7.11 -28.15 11.31
C ALA A 222 6.57 -28.92 12.51
N GLU A 223 5.27 -28.85 12.82
CA GLU A 223 4.60 -29.61 13.85
C GLU A 223 4.69 -31.13 13.58
N GLU A 224 4.46 -31.57 12.35
CA GLU A 224 4.58 -32.98 11.98
C GLU A 224 6.04 -33.47 12.05
N PHE A 225 7.00 -32.59 11.72
CA PHE A 225 8.42 -32.93 11.87
C PHE A 225 8.81 -33.08 13.36
N ASP A 226 8.35 -32.15 14.20
CA ASP A 226 8.61 -32.19 15.64
C ASP A 226 7.94 -33.41 16.28
N ASN A 227 6.70 -33.73 15.93
CA ASN A 227 5.98 -34.91 16.41
C ASN A 227 6.71 -36.23 16.08
N GLN A 228 7.34 -36.31 14.89
CA GLN A 228 8.05 -37.55 14.47
C GLN A 228 9.48 -37.63 14.98
N HIS A 229 10.14 -36.48 15.19
CA HIS A 229 11.59 -36.44 15.42
C HIS A 229 12.02 -35.73 16.71
N GLY A 230 11.12 -34.96 17.36
CA GLY A 230 11.43 -34.20 18.58
C GLY A 230 12.32 -32.98 18.32
N GLU A 231 12.29 -32.41 17.11
CA GLU A 231 13.10 -31.26 16.69
C GLU A 231 12.25 -30.26 15.93
N ASN A 232 12.36 -28.98 16.29
CA ASN A 232 11.64 -27.91 15.59
C ASN A 232 12.50 -27.31 14.45
N PRO A 233 12.17 -27.56 13.17
CA PRO A 233 12.94 -27.07 12.02
C PRO A 233 12.83 -25.55 11.80
N LEU A 234 11.89 -24.86 12.45
CA LEU A 234 11.73 -23.39 12.34
C LEU A 234 12.79 -22.61 13.11
N LEU A 235 13.56 -23.25 13.99
CA LEU A 235 14.64 -22.61 14.74
C LEU A 235 15.89 -22.36 13.89
N ASP A 236 15.99 -22.99 12.73
CA ASP A 236 17.06 -22.80 11.77
C ASP A 236 16.56 -21.99 10.58
N LEU A 237 17.25 -20.89 10.26
CA LEU A 237 16.83 -19.96 9.21
C LEU A 237 16.83 -20.60 7.81
N GLN A 238 17.79 -21.46 7.50
CA GLN A 238 17.86 -22.17 6.24
C GLN A 238 16.69 -23.16 6.10
N SER A 239 16.41 -23.89 7.16
CA SER A 239 15.28 -24.81 7.21
C SER A 239 13.94 -24.08 7.09
N TYR A 240 13.78 -22.93 7.77
CA TYR A 240 12.60 -22.07 7.64
C TYR A 240 12.39 -21.61 6.18
N GLN A 241 13.43 -21.12 5.50
CA GLN A 241 13.35 -20.68 4.11
C GLN A 241 13.01 -21.83 3.16
N ASP A 242 13.55 -23.03 3.37
CA ASP A 242 13.18 -24.21 2.58
C ASP A 242 11.71 -24.58 2.79
N LEU A 243 11.24 -24.62 4.05
CA LEU A 243 9.85 -24.86 4.39
C LEU A 243 8.90 -23.83 3.74
N TYR A 244 9.25 -22.56 3.82
CA TYR A 244 8.46 -21.48 3.23
C TYR A 244 8.34 -21.64 1.71
N ASN A 245 9.45 -21.91 1.00
CA ASN A 245 9.44 -22.13 -0.44
C ASN A 245 8.61 -23.35 -0.84
N ARG A 246 8.65 -24.42 -0.04
CA ARG A 246 7.81 -25.62 -0.25
C ARG A 246 6.34 -25.33 -0.01
N ALA A 247 6.00 -24.59 1.03
CA ALA A 247 4.64 -24.18 1.34
C ALA A 247 4.04 -23.32 0.23
N LEU A 248 4.77 -22.30 -0.24
CA LEU A 248 4.38 -21.46 -1.36
C LEU A 248 4.15 -22.29 -2.62
N THR A 249 5.07 -23.21 -2.93
CA THR A 249 4.94 -24.10 -4.09
C THR A 249 3.72 -25.00 -3.98
N ALA A 250 3.48 -25.57 -2.80
CA ALA A 250 2.32 -26.42 -2.54
C ALA A 250 1.00 -25.64 -2.71
N LYS A 251 0.90 -24.44 -2.15
CA LYS A 251 -0.27 -23.55 -2.32
C LYS A 251 -0.57 -23.29 -3.80
N ILE A 252 0.46 -22.94 -4.58
CA ILE A 252 0.32 -22.70 -6.02
C ILE A 252 -0.15 -23.98 -6.74
N GLN A 253 0.44 -25.13 -6.43
CA GLN A 253 0.03 -26.42 -7.02
C GLN A 253 -1.41 -26.79 -6.67
N LEU A 254 -1.85 -26.56 -5.43
CA LEU A 254 -3.22 -26.83 -4.98
C LEU A 254 -4.27 -25.93 -5.62
N SER A 255 -3.86 -24.80 -6.23
CA SER A 255 -4.78 -23.99 -7.04
C SER A 255 -5.22 -24.70 -8.34
N THR A 256 -4.42 -25.64 -8.84
CA THR A 256 -4.71 -26.38 -10.07
C THR A 256 -4.88 -27.90 -9.86
N ARG A 257 -4.29 -28.45 -8.79
CA ARG A 257 -4.32 -29.89 -8.47
C ARG A 257 -5.13 -30.15 -7.21
N GLN A 258 -5.63 -31.38 -7.06
CA GLN A 258 -6.36 -31.80 -5.86
C GLN A 258 -5.44 -32.21 -4.71
N ARG A 259 -4.18 -32.54 -5.00
CA ARG A 259 -3.20 -32.96 -4.00
C ARG A 259 -1.78 -32.64 -4.43
N THR A 260 -0.90 -32.47 -3.45
CA THR A 260 0.56 -32.36 -3.61
C THR A 260 1.27 -33.11 -2.47
N THR A 261 2.52 -33.48 -2.69
CA THR A 261 3.36 -34.11 -1.66
C THR A 261 4.45 -33.12 -1.25
N LEU A 262 4.57 -32.91 0.05
CA LEU A 262 5.59 -32.09 0.67
C LEU A 262 6.67 -33.01 1.30
N VAL A 263 7.92 -32.73 1.06
CA VAL A 263 9.04 -33.42 1.68
C VAL A 263 9.97 -32.36 2.25
N HIS A 264 10.27 -32.46 3.54
CA HIS A 264 11.24 -31.60 4.19
C HIS A 264 12.28 -32.42 4.93
N SER A 265 13.53 -31.98 4.89
CA SER A 265 14.66 -32.64 5.53
C SER A 265 15.41 -31.66 6.41
N TYR A 266 15.67 -32.05 7.65
CA TYR A 266 16.41 -31.28 8.63
C TYR A 266 17.25 -32.23 9.52
N ASN A 267 18.49 -31.89 9.79
CA ASN A 267 19.42 -32.68 10.63
C ASN A 267 19.50 -34.18 10.25
N GLY A 268 19.48 -34.49 8.93
CA GLY A 268 19.55 -35.86 8.41
C GLY A 268 18.28 -36.70 8.59
N ARG A 269 17.21 -36.12 9.06
CA ARG A 269 15.85 -36.69 9.16
C ARG A 269 14.92 -36.08 8.14
N SER A 270 13.84 -36.77 7.78
CA SER A 270 12.92 -36.29 6.78
C SER A 270 11.48 -36.60 7.18
N VAL A 271 10.57 -35.67 6.82
CA VAL A 271 9.14 -35.88 6.87
C VAL A 271 8.59 -35.84 5.44
N LYS A 272 7.62 -36.70 5.14
CA LYS A 272 6.89 -36.72 3.89
C LYS A 272 5.39 -36.65 4.19
N LEU A 273 4.73 -35.62 3.67
CA LEU A 273 3.33 -35.34 3.94
C LEU A 273 2.56 -35.19 2.62
N ASP A 274 1.40 -35.82 2.52
CA ASP A 274 0.48 -35.62 1.43
C ASP A 274 -0.56 -34.58 1.85
N LEU A 275 -0.61 -33.46 1.13
CA LEU A 275 -1.55 -32.37 1.36
C LEU A 275 -2.58 -32.36 0.24
N THR A 276 -3.86 -32.53 0.59
CA THR A 276 -4.97 -32.34 -0.34
C THR A 276 -5.45 -30.90 -0.31
N ARG A 277 -6.13 -30.46 -1.39
CA ARG A 277 -6.77 -29.14 -1.44
C ARG A 277 -7.78 -28.99 -0.29
N GLU A 278 -8.59 -30.00 -0.03
CA GLU A 278 -9.58 -30.01 1.04
C GLU A 278 -8.93 -29.81 2.42
N MET A 279 -7.82 -30.50 2.72
CA MET A 279 -7.06 -30.31 3.97
C MET A 279 -6.51 -28.90 4.09
N PHE A 280 -6.02 -28.33 3.00
CA PHE A 280 -5.51 -26.96 2.94
C PHE A 280 -6.64 -25.95 3.19
N GLU A 281 -7.75 -26.08 2.49
CA GLU A 281 -8.90 -25.19 2.63
C GLU A 281 -9.52 -25.25 4.03
N GLU A 282 -9.60 -26.44 4.64
CA GLU A 282 -10.06 -26.60 6.02
C GLU A 282 -9.17 -25.88 7.03
N ARG A 283 -7.84 -26.02 6.89
CA ARG A 283 -6.87 -25.35 7.78
C ARG A 283 -6.90 -23.82 7.62
N CYS A 284 -7.17 -23.33 6.43
CA CYS A 284 -7.23 -21.92 6.08
C CYS A 284 -8.62 -21.29 6.24
N ARG A 285 -9.63 -22.05 6.66
CA ARG A 285 -11.03 -21.61 6.73
C ARG A 285 -11.22 -20.30 7.47
N HIS A 286 -10.57 -20.12 8.61
CA HIS A 286 -10.66 -18.91 9.42
C HIS A 286 -10.16 -17.64 8.70
N LEU A 287 -9.15 -17.75 7.80
CA LEU A 287 -8.66 -16.63 6.99
C LEU A 287 -9.70 -16.26 5.92
N LEU A 288 -10.34 -17.27 5.33
CA LEU A 288 -11.39 -17.08 4.35
C LEU A 288 -12.65 -16.44 4.97
N GLU A 289 -13.05 -16.88 6.17
CA GLU A 289 -14.16 -16.30 6.93
C GLU A 289 -13.87 -14.85 7.31
N LYS A 290 -12.64 -14.54 7.71
CA LYS A 290 -12.20 -13.15 7.96
C LYS A 290 -12.30 -12.29 6.70
N SER A 291 -11.84 -12.80 5.55
CA SER A 291 -11.98 -12.10 4.26
C SER A 291 -13.44 -11.83 3.90
N LYS A 292 -14.32 -12.81 4.12
CA LYS A 292 -15.77 -12.67 3.89
C LYS A 292 -16.37 -11.60 4.79
N ALA A 293 -16.04 -11.59 6.08
CA ALA A 293 -16.56 -10.61 7.03
C ALA A 293 -16.20 -9.17 6.62
N ILE A 294 -14.97 -8.94 6.11
CA ILE A 294 -14.55 -7.64 5.59
C ILE A 294 -15.40 -7.24 4.37
N CYS A 295 -15.69 -8.16 3.45
CA CYS A 295 -16.59 -7.90 2.32
C CYS A 295 -17.99 -7.45 2.80
N GLU A 296 -18.54 -8.12 3.80
CA GLU A 296 -19.85 -7.79 4.37
C GLU A 296 -19.84 -6.41 5.03
N ILE A 297 -18.77 -6.06 5.75
CA ILE A 297 -18.59 -4.73 6.36
C ILE A 297 -18.60 -3.63 5.28
N VAL A 298 -17.85 -3.80 4.20
CA VAL A 298 -17.79 -2.80 3.11
C VAL A 298 -19.15 -2.60 2.44
N MET A 299 -19.90 -3.68 2.22
CA MET A 299 -21.26 -3.59 1.68
C MET A 299 -22.21 -2.83 2.63
N GLN A 300 -22.07 -3.05 3.93
CA GLN A 300 -22.84 -2.32 4.96
C GLN A 300 -22.43 -0.84 5.02
N GLU A 301 -21.13 -0.54 5.02
CA GLU A 301 -20.61 0.84 5.02
C GLU A 301 -21.06 1.63 3.79
N ALA A 302 -21.10 0.98 2.62
CA ALA A 302 -21.65 1.58 1.40
C ALA A 302 -23.18 1.67 1.39
N ASN A 303 -23.86 1.06 2.36
CA ASN A 303 -25.32 0.88 2.38
C ASN A 303 -25.86 0.28 1.07
N MET A 304 -25.18 -0.75 0.56
CA MET A 304 -25.46 -1.39 -0.72
C MET A 304 -25.78 -2.88 -0.56
N LYS A 305 -26.51 -3.42 -1.55
CA LYS A 305 -26.78 -4.85 -1.70
C LYS A 305 -26.03 -5.39 -2.91
N TRP A 306 -25.81 -6.70 -2.98
CA TRP A 306 -25.11 -7.37 -4.08
C TRP A 306 -25.77 -7.19 -5.45
N ASP A 307 -27.08 -7.01 -5.50
CA ASP A 307 -27.82 -6.74 -6.73
C ASP A 307 -27.58 -5.34 -7.32
N GLN A 308 -26.87 -4.47 -6.58
CA GLN A 308 -26.46 -3.13 -7.00
C GLN A 308 -25.01 -3.09 -7.48
N ILE A 309 -24.31 -4.22 -7.43
CA ILE A 309 -22.93 -4.37 -7.95
C ILE A 309 -23.02 -4.93 -9.36
N ASP A 310 -22.42 -4.26 -10.32
CA ASP A 310 -22.44 -4.67 -11.73
C ASP A 310 -21.32 -5.64 -12.08
N ARG A 311 -20.16 -5.49 -11.43
CA ARG A 311 -18.95 -6.31 -11.68
C ARG A 311 -18.14 -6.52 -10.41
N VAL A 312 -17.49 -7.68 -10.32
CA VAL A 312 -16.45 -7.97 -9.33
C VAL A 312 -15.11 -8.00 -10.05
N LEU A 313 -14.20 -7.12 -9.66
CA LEU A 313 -12.84 -7.07 -10.15
C LEU A 313 -11.93 -7.79 -9.15
N LEU A 314 -11.26 -8.84 -9.61
CA LEU A 314 -10.35 -9.65 -8.80
C LEU A 314 -8.91 -9.22 -9.07
N THR A 315 -8.20 -8.81 -8.01
CA THR A 315 -6.78 -8.48 -8.06
C THR A 315 -6.02 -9.20 -6.96
N GLY A 316 -4.70 -9.30 -7.12
CA GLY A 316 -3.84 -10.04 -6.21
C GLY A 316 -3.79 -11.55 -6.46
N GLY A 317 -2.62 -12.14 -6.25
CA GLY A 317 -2.34 -13.54 -6.61
C GLY A 317 -3.19 -14.58 -5.88
N MET A 318 -3.71 -14.26 -4.68
CA MET A 318 -4.57 -15.15 -3.90
C MET A 318 -5.97 -15.33 -4.50
N THR A 319 -6.41 -14.45 -5.39
CA THR A 319 -7.66 -14.63 -6.14
C THR A 319 -7.63 -15.82 -7.11
N ARG A 320 -6.47 -16.44 -7.31
CA ARG A 320 -6.30 -17.70 -8.07
C ARG A 320 -6.64 -18.95 -7.25
N VAL A 321 -6.74 -18.83 -5.91
CA VAL A 321 -7.06 -19.94 -5.01
C VAL A 321 -8.55 -20.30 -5.16
N PRO A 322 -8.91 -21.59 -5.42
CA PRO A 322 -10.29 -21.98 -5.71
C PRO A 322 -11.29 -21.62 -4.61
N SER A 323 -10.95 -21.80 -3.34
CA SER A 323 -11.85 -21.46 -2.22
C SER A 323 -12.13 -19.96 -2.12
N VAL A 324 -11.18 -19.09 -2.50
CA VAL A 324 -11.40 -17.65 -2.57
C VAL A 324 -12.40 -17.30 -3.66
N ARG A 325 -12.24 -17.87 -4.87
CA ARG A 325 -13.20 -17.68 -5.99
C ARG A 325 -14.58 -18.22 -5.65
N GLN A 326 -14.64 -19.40 -5.02
CA GLN A 326 -15.91 -20.00 -4.61
C GLN A 326 -16.62 -19.14 -3.56
N MET A 327 -15.89 -18.65 -2.55
CA MET A 327 -16.44 -17.73 -1.55
C MET A 327 -17.09 -16.50 -2.20
N ILE A 328 -16.42 -15.88 -3.18
CA ILE A 328 -16.96 -14.71 -3.89
C ILE A 328 -18.20 -15.12 -4.70
N ALA A 329 -18.18 -16.25 -5.39
CA ALA A 329 -19.32 -16.75 -6.17
C ALA A 329 -20.53 -17.10 -5.29
N ASP A 330 -20.33 -17.51 -4.03
CA ASP A 330 -21.40 -17.89 -3.11
C ASP A 330 -22.21 -16.68 -2.60
N PHE A 331 -21.59 -15.52 -2.47
CA PHE A 331 -22.31 -14.33 -1.99
C PHE A 331 -22.54 -13.26 -3.08
N SER A 332 -21.84 -13.34 -4.20
CA SER A 332 -21.98 -12.41 -5.32
C SER A 332 -22.59 -13.12 -6.53
N THR A 333 -23.76 -12.66 -6.98
CA THR A 333 -24.36 -13.11 -8.26
C THR A 333 -23.77 -12.37 -9.47
N CYS A 334 -22.81 -11.46 -9.23
CA CYS A 334 -22.25 -10.60 -10.24
C CYS A 334 -21.15 -11.32 -11.03
N PRO A 335 -21.02 -11.06 -12.34
CA PRO A 335 -19.92 -11.60 -13.12
C PRO A 335 -18.59 -11.01 -12.68
N THR A 336 -17.55 -11.84 -12.64
CA THR A 336 -16.17 -11.38 -12.49
C THR A 336 -15.68 -10.74 -13.78
N ALA A 337 -14.86 -9.69 -13.66
CA ALA A 337 -14.19 -9.10 -14.80
C ALA A 337 -12.89 -9.89 -15.06
N ASP A 338 -12.82 -10.57 -16.20
CA ASP A 338 -11.67 -11.40 -16.60
C ASP A 338 -10.79 -10.72 -17.68
N ASP A 339 -11.10 -9.47 -18.03
CA ASP A 339 -10.44 -8.69 -19.08
C ASP A 339 -9.16 -7.97 -18.60
N VAL A 340 -8.86 -8.00 -17.31
CA VAL A 340 -7.62 -7.42 -16.76
C VAL A 340 -6.87 -8.48 -15.95
N SER A 341 -5.56 -8.57 -16.16
CA SER A 341 -4.70 -9.50 -15.39
C SER A 341 -4.63 -9.08 -13.93
N PRO A 342 -4.97 -9.97 -12.97
CA PRO A 342 -4.92 -9.64 -11.54
C PRO A 342 -3.54 -9.18 -11.03
N ASP A 343 -2.46 -9.60 -11.67
CA ASP A 343 -1.08 -9.27 -11.28
C ASP A 343 -0.56 -7.99 -11.94
N GLU A 344 -1.29 -7.41 -12.91
CA GLU A 344 -0.83 -6.30 -13.75
C GLU A 344 -1.74 -5.07 -13.67
N ALA A 345 -3.01 -5.27 -13.34
CA ALA A 345 -4.03 -4.22 -13.31
C ALA A 345 -3.59 -3.00 -12.48
N VAL A 346 -3.00 -3.26 -11.33
CA VAL A 346 -2.58 -2.24 -10.37
C VAL A 346 -1.47 -1.37 -10.96
N ALA A 347 -0.43 -1.95 -11.55
CA ALA A 347 0.65 -1.20 -12.19
C ALA A 347 0.16 -0.41 -13.42
N MET A 348 -0.72 -1.02 -14.24
CA MET A 348 -1.30 -0.35 -15.42
C MET A 348 -2.13 0.87 -15.02
N GLY A 349 -2.97 0.76 -13.99
CA GLY A 349 -3.75 1.87 -13.48
C GLY A 349 -2.89 2.97 -12.86
N ALA A 350 -1.80 2.61 -12.19
CA ALA A 350 -0.82 3.58 -11.69
C ALA A 350 -0.15 4.35 -12.85
N ALA A 351 0.13 3.68 -13.98
CA ALA A 351 0.65 4.36 -15.18
C ALA A 351 -0.39 5.30 -15.81
N ILE A 352 -1.67 4.94 -15.80
CA ILE A 352 -2.76 5.83 -16.20
C ILE A 352 -2.79 7.06 -15.30
N GLN A 353 -2.74 6.87 -13.97
CA GLN A 353 -2.70 7.99 -13.02
C GLN A 353 -1.47 8.88 -13.21
N ALA A 354 -0.30 8.29 -13.50
CA ALA A 354 0.89 9.06 -13.80
C ALA A 354 0.69 9.96 -15.03
N MET A 355 0.07 9.45 -16.08
CA MET A 355 -0.29 10.23 -17.27
C MET A 355 -1.29 11.35 -16.94
N LEU A 356 -2.35 11.07 -16.18
CA LEU A 356 -3.32 12.07 -15.73
C LEU A 356 -2.66 13.19 -14.91
N SER A 357 -1.71 12.85 -14.04
CA SER A 357 -0.95 13.82 -13.26
C SER A 357 -0.09 14.72 -14.15
N MET A 358 0.60 14.15 -15.13
CA MET A 358 1.40 14.92 -16.10
C MET A 358 0.55 15.83 -16.97
N LEU A 359 -0.62 15.37 -17.44
CA LEU A 359 -1.56 16.17 -18.22
C LEU A 359 -2.07 17.38 -17.43
N ARG A 360 -2.39 17.16 -16.14
CA ARG A 360 -2.82 18.24 -15.24
C ARG A 360 -1.72 19.30 -15.05
N GLU A 361 -0.46 18.86 -14.80
CA GLU A 361 0.68 19.78 -14.69
C GLU A 361 0.89 20.59 -15.97
N GLU A 362 0.80 19.96 -17.14
CA GLU A 362 0.92 20.67 -18.44
C GLU A 362 -0.18 21.72 -18.62
N ASP A 363 -1.42 21.41 -18.26
CA ASP A 363 -2.54 22.34 -18.37
C ASP A 363 -2.38 23.54 -17.42
N GLU A 364 -1.91 23.31 -16.18
CA GLU A 364 -1.62 24.36 -15.20
C GLU A 364 -0.48 25.28 -15.64
N CYS A 365 0.56 24.72 -16.28
CA CYS A 365 1.70 25.48 -16.79
C CYS A 365 1.44 26.11 -18.18
N GLY A 366 0.38 25.70 -18.88
CA GLY A 366 0.09 26.12 -20.25
C GLY A 366 1.06 25.56 -21.30
N GLU A 367 1.76 24.48 -20.97
CA GLU A 367 2.68 23.76 -21.86
C GLU A 367 2.05 22.44 -22.32
N HIS A 368 2.05 22.15 -23.60
CA HIS A 368 1.47 20.92 -24.17
C HIS A 368 2.55 20.16 -24.93
N LYS A 369 3.30 19.29 -24.23
CA LYS A 369 4.37 18.44 -24.78
C LYS A 369 3.86 17.03 -25.12
N ILE A 370 2.79 16.58 -24.41
CA ILE A 370 2.16 15.28 -24.65
C ILE A 370 1.32 15.40 -25.94
N ALA A 371 1.50 14.43 -26.85
CA ALA A 371 0.81 14.39 -28.13
C ALA A 371 -0.73 14.42 -27.97
N GLN A 372 -1.44 15.13 -28.86
CA GLN A 372 -2.89 15.31 -28.76
C GLN A 372 -3.64 13.97 -28.82
N GLU A 373 -3.18 13.01 -29.63
CA GLU A 373 -3.78 11.68 -29.72
C GLU A 373 -3.72 10.92 -28.39
N VAL A 374 -2.66 11.13 -27.59
CA VAL A 374 -2.53 10.56 -26.24
C VAL A 374 -3.44 11.30 -25.28
N ARG A 375 -3.47 12.65 -25.32
CA ARG A 375 -4.37 13.46 -24.47
C ARG A 375 -5.83 13.07 -24.64
N ASP A 376 -6.26 12.83 -25.89
CA ASP A 376 -7.64 12.46 -26.22
C ASP A 376 -8.07 11.12 -25.60
N GLN A 377 -7.13 10.19 -25.33
CA GLN A 377 -7.42 8.92 -24.64
C GLN A 377 -7.82 9.11 -23.16
N PHE A 378 -7.37 10.21 -22.55
CA PHE A 378 -7.55 10.48 -21.12
C PHE A 378 -8.52 11.64 -20.86
N SER A 379 -9.22 12.11 -21.89
CA SER A 379 -10.14 13.24 -21.81
C SER A 379 -11.55 12.86 -22.27
N ALA A 380 -12.54 13.48 -21.63
CA ALA A 380 -13.93 13.41 -22.07
C ALA A 380 -14.15 14.27 -23.33
N ALA A 381 -15.32 14.13 -23.96
CA ALA A 381 -15.70 14.89 -25.16
C ALA A 381 -15.72 16.42 -24.95
N ASP A 382 -15.86 16.87 -23.70
CA ASP A 382 -15.81 18.30 -23.33
C ASP A 382 -14.39 18.80 -23.04
N GLY A 383 -13.37 17.94 -23.18
CA GLY A 383 -11.96 18.23 -22.92
C GLY A 383 -11.52 18.09 -21.45
N SER A 384 -12.42 17.73 -20.54
CA SER A 384 -12.05 17.46 -19.14
C SER A 384 -11.34 16.12 -19.02
N HIS A 385 -10.33 16.02 -18.14
CA HIS A 385 -9.65 14.77 -17.87
C HIS A 385 -10.46 13.85 -16.97
N ILE A 386 -10.15 12.55 -17.05
CA ILE A 386 -10.69 11.53 -16.13
C ILE A 386 -10.48 11.99 -14.69
N LYS A 387 -11.57 12.02 -13.92
CA LYS A 387 -11.53 12.38 -12.51
C LYS A 387 -11.53 11.15 -11.64
N VAL A 388 -10.63 11.13 -10.65
CA VAL A 388 -10.56 10.11 -9.61
C VAL A 388 -10.83 10.77 -8.26
N THR A 389 -11.75 10.22 -7.48
CA THR A 389 -12.03 10.70 -6.12
C THR A 389 -11.93 9.53 -5.15
N ASN A 390 -10.93 9.58 -4.29
CA ASN A 390 -10.77 8.68 -3.16
C ASN A 390 -11.56 9.16 -1.94
N ILE A 391 -11.61 8.35 -0.89
CA ILE A 391 -12.18 8.70 0.41
C ILE A 391 -11.18 8.39 1.52
N THR A 392 -11.38 9.00 2.68
CA THR A 392 -10.64 8.61 3.90
C THR A 392 -11.04 7.20 4.32
N THR A 393 -10.06 6.36 4.63
CA THR A 393 -10.27 4.99 5.10
C THR A 393 -10.39 4.90 6.63
N HIS A 394 -9.93 5.92 7.32
CA HIS A 394 -10.00 6.05 8.77
C HIS A 394 -10.47 7.44 9.18
N THR A 395 -11.08 7.54 10.36
CA THR A 395 -11.41 8.83 10.97
C THR A 395 -10.14 9.48 11.52
N LEU A 396 -9.93 10.75 11.19
CA LEU A 396 -8.85 11.58 11.72
C LEU A 396 -9.44 12.49 12.81
N GLY A 397 -8.91 12.36 14.02
CA GLY A 397 -9.49 13.00 15.20
C GLY A 397 -8.48 13.80 16.02
N VAL A 398 -9.02 14.60 16.93
CA VAL A 398 -8.26 15.32 17.97
C VAL A 398 -8.73 14.89 19.35
N VAL A 399 -7.79 14.71 20.26
CA VAL A 399 -8.11 14.35 21.65
C VAL A 399 -8.50 15.61 22.42
N LEU A 400 -9.70 15.60 22.98
CA LEU A 400 -10.27 16.68 23.77
C LEU A 400 -10.58 16.22 25.19
N TRP A 401 -10.82 17.18 26.09
CA TRP A 401 -11.25 16.95 27.45
C TRP A 401 -12.76 17.24 27.61
N ASP A 402 -13.51 16.30 28.15
CA ASP A 402 -14.92 16.46 28.50
C ASP A 402 -15.03 16.79 30.00
N ASP A 403 -15.40 18.03 30.35
CA ASP A 403 -15.57 18.46 31.72
C ASP A 403 -16.75 17.77 32.44
N GLY A 404 -17.77 17.39 31.69
CA GLY A 404 -18.98 16.76 32.24
C GLY A 404 -18.74 15.32 32.71
N LYS A 405 -17.87 14.60 31.97
CA LYS A 405 -17.49 13.22 32.29
C LYS A 405 -16.17 13.11 33.02
N VAL A 406 -15.36 14.19 33.03
CA VAL A 406 -14.01 14.22 33.59
C VAL A 406 -13.06 13.20 32.89
N GLU A 407 -13.19 13.07 31.59
CA GLU A 407 -12.43 12.13 30.78
C GLU A 407 -11.97 12.74 29.46
N GLU A 408 -10.97 12.11 28.82
CA GLU A 408 -10.54 12.43 27.45
C GLU A 408 -11.39 11.65 26.45
N TYR A 409 -11.66 12.29 25.30
CA TYR A 409 -12.37 11.65 24.19
C TYR A 409 -11.79 12.11 22.84
N VAL A 410 -12.04 11.33 21.80
CA VAL A 410 -11.67 11.68 20.42
C VAL A 410 -12.83 12.42 19.76
N PHE A 411 -12.56 13.65 19.30
CA PHE A 411 -13.46 14.40 18.44
C PHE A 411 -13.08 14.17 16.98
N PRO A 412 -14.00 13.69 16.12
CA PRO A 412 -13.71 13.46 14.70
C PRO A 412 -13.59 14.80 13.95
N MET A 413 -12.41 15.07 13.41
CA MET A 413 -12.18 16.23 12.54
C MET A 413 -12.54 15.91 11.09
N ILE A 414 -12.04 14.80 10.55
CA ILE A 414 -12.39 14.27 9.24
C ILE A 414 -12.90 12.84 9.44
N ALA A 415 -14.18 12.63 9.20
CA ALA A 415 -14.80 11.31 9.35
C ALA A 415 -14.32 10.33 8.24
N LYS A 416 -14.27 9.03 8.56
CA LYS A 416 -14.14 7.96 7.57
C LYS A 416 -15.14 8.17 6.40
N MET A 417 -14.76 7.79 5.20
CA MET A 417 -15.55 7.94 3.96
C MET A 417 -15.74 9.40 3.48
N THR A 418 -14.98 10.36 4.00
CA THR A 418 -14.96 11.72 3.47
C THR A 418 -14.17 11.75 2.16
N PRO A 419 -14.68 12.36 1.07
CA PRO A 419 -13.93 12.53 -0.17
C PRO A 419 -12.63 13.32 0.03
N VAL A 420 -11.56 12.92 -0.64
CA VAL A 420 -10.25 13.58 -0.59
C VAL A 420 -9.87 14.14 -1.96
N PRO A 421 -9.14 15.29 -2.01
CA PRO A 421 -8.61 16.07 -0.89
C PRO A 421 -9.71 16.82 -0.12
N THR A 422 -9.45 17.14 1.15
CA THR A 422 -10.40 17.87 2.00
C THR A 422 -9.71 18.68 3.08
N ASP A 423 -10.31 19.82 3.42
CA ASP A 423 -9.88 20.70 4.50
C ASP A 423 -10.99 20.82 5.53
N MET A 424 -10.64 20.68 6.81
CA MET A 424 -11.59 20.83 7.91
C MET A 424 -11.03 21.74 9.00
N LYS A 425 -11.78 22.81 9.33
CA LYS A 425 -11.41 23.76 10.36
C LYS A 425 -12.44 23.77 11.48
N ASN A 426 -11.97 23.67 12.73
CA ASN A 426 -12.77 23.79 13.94
C ASN A 426 -12.07 24.67 14.98
N SER A 427 -12.87 25.28 15.88
CA SER A 427 -12.39 26.07 17.00
C SER A 427 -12.73 25.40 18.32
N PHE A 428 -11.73 25.20 19.17
CA PHE A 428 -11.86 24.55 20.47
C PHE A 428 -11.49 25.50 21.60
N GLY A 429 -12.14 25.36 22.76
CA GLY A 429 -11.87 26.17 23.93
C GLY A 429 -10.77 25.56 24.81
N THR A 430 -9.92 26.42 25.42
CA THR A 430 -8.95 25.98 26.44
C THR A 430 -9.66 25.32 27.63
N ALA A 431 -9.16 24.17 28.10
CA ALA A 431 -9.77 23.39 29.18
C ALA A 431 -9.72 24.11 30.56
N LYS A 432 -8.77 25.00 30.77
CA LYS A 432 -8.59 25.73 32.03
C LYS A 432 -8.24 27.20 31.77
N ALA A 433 -8.48 28.07 32.74
CA ALA A 433 -7.98 29.45 32.71
C ALA A 433 -6.45 29.48 32.92
N ASN A 434 -5.81 30.48 32.35
CA ASN A 434 -4.36 30.74 32.48
C ASN A 434 -3.47 29.58 32.01
N MET A 435 -3.90 28.80 31.01
CA MET A 435 -3.04 27.82 30.36
C MET A 435 -1.90 28.55 29.64
N LYS A 436 -0.66 28.09 29.85
CA LYS A 436 0.52 28.63 29.16
C LYS A 436 0.62 28.09 27.75
N ASN A 437 0.20 26.85 27.56
CA ASN A 437 0.26 26.13 26.30
C ASN A 437 -1.03 25.33 26.07
N ALA A 438 -1.40 25.13 24.80
CA ALA A 438 -2.38 24.14 24.40
C ALA A 438 -1.65 22.98 23.72
N ILE A 439 -1.82 21.78 24.26
CA ILE A 439 -1.28 20.54 23.69
C ILE A 439 -2.37 19.90 22.84
N ILE A 440 -2.10 19.77 21.56
CA ILE A 440 -2.97 19.16 20.57
C ILE A 440 -2.44 17.77 20.27
N ARG A 441 -3.25 16.74 20.52
CA ARG A 441 -2.93 15.35 20.18
C ARG A 441 -3.85 14.90 19.04
N VAL A 442 -3.21 14.50 17.92
CA VAL A 442 -3.88 14.03 16.71
C VAL A 442 -3.85 12.51 16.70
N VAL A 443 -4.98 11.90 16.38
CA VAL A 443 -5.13 10.43 16.34
C VAL A 443 -5.90 9.97 15.10
N GLU A 444 -5.71 8.71 14.73
CA GLU A 444 -6.40 8.02 13.65
C GLU A 444 -7.11 6.78 14.19
N GLY A 445 -8.38 6.61 13.87
CA GLY A 445 -9.20 5.47 14.29
C GLY A 445 -10.66 5.82 14.56
N GLU A 446 -11.49 4.77 14.71
CA GLU A 446 -12.95 4.90 14.80
C GLU A 446 -13.46 4.99 16.26
N SER A 447 -12.60 4.75 17.24
CA SER A 447 -12.99 4.77 18.65
C SER A 447 -13.05 6.19 19.21
N SER A 448 -14.01 6.44 20.09
CA SER A 448 -14.05 7.66 20.91
C SER A 448 -13.04 7.65 22.07
N VAL A 449 -12.41 6.49 22.35
CA VAL A 449 -11.42 6.32 23.43
C VAL A 449 -10.02 6.53 22.86
N PRO A 450 -9.25 7.54 23.33
CA PRO A 450 -7.93 7.85 22.75
C PRO A 450 -6.94 6.70 22.76
N GLY A 451 -6.97 5.83 23.78
CA GLY A 451 -6.08 4.66 23.89
C GLY A 451 -6.34 3.54 22.90
N GLU A 452 -7.46 3.57 22.19
CA GLU A 452 -7.84 2.61 21.15
C GLU A 452 -7.55 3.14 19.72
N CYS A 453 -7.10 4.40 19.62
CA CYS A 453 -6.73 5.03 18.36
C CYS A 453 -5.20 5.07 18.18
N THR A 454 -4.75 5.10 16.93
CA THR A 454 -3.35 5.26 16.58
C THR A 454 -2.91 6.71 16.74
N PRO A 455 -1.91 7.04 17.58
CA PRO A 455 -1.41 8.40 17.70
C PRO A 455 -0.64 8.81 16.43
N LEU A 456 -1.03 9.95 15.84
CA LEU A 456 -0.36 10.51 14.66
C LEU A 456 0.66 11.59 15.02
N GLY A 457 0.34 12.45 16.02
CA GLY A 457 1.24 13.51 16.36
C GLY A 457 0.80 14.37 17.53
N ILE A 458 1.72 15.21 18.00
CA ILE A 458 1.50 16.16 19.09
C ILE A 458 2.04 17.53 18.65
N CYS A 459 1.28 18.56 18.95
CA CYS A 459 1.69 19.95 18.80
C CYS A 459 1.51 20.68 20.12
N ASP A 460 2.45 21.54 20.45
CA ASP A 460 2.38 22.47 21.58
C ASP A 460 2.38 23.90 21.03
N ILE A 461 1.35 24.67 21.37
CA ILE A 461 1.26 26.08 21.01
C ILE A 461 1.21 26.95 22.29
N GLU A 462 2.12 27.90 22.40
CA GLU A 462 2.13 28.85 23.51
C GLU A 462 0.94 29.79 23.44
N LEU A 463 0.30 30.01 24.59
CA LEU A 463 -0.82 30.90 24.75
C LEU A 463 -0.43 32.18 25.52
N PRO A 464 -1.06 33.33 25.23
CA PRO A 464 -0.92 34.53 26.05
C PRO A 464 -1.33 34.29 27.51
N PRO A 465 -0.71 35.00 28.49
CA PRO A 465 -1.12 34.91 29.88
C PRO A 465 -2.53 35.50 30.11
N PHE A 466 -3.14 35.08 31.19
CA PHE A 466 -4.44 35.59 31.69
C PHE A 466 -5.64 35.28 30.79
N LEU A 467 -5.57 34.28 29.92
CA LEU A 467 -6.71 33.82 29.14
C LEU A 467 -7.74 33.12 30.05
N PRO A 468 -9.04 33.40 29.89
CA PRO A 468 -10.09 32.65 30.57
C PRO A 468 -10.19 31.21 30.02
N LYS A 469 -10.83 30.33 30.81
CA LYS A 469 -11.26 29.03 30.30
C LYS A 469 -12.18 29.21 29.09
N GLY A 470 -12.06 28.32 28.06
CA GLY A 470 -12.83 28.41 26.83
C GLY A 470 -12.26 29.35 25.79
N SER A 471 -11.03 29.86 25.99
CA SER A 471 -10.36 30.72 25.01
C SER A 471 -10.09 29.97 23.72
N PRO A 472 -10.39 30.55 22.53
CA PRO A 472 -10.37 29.83 21.26
C PRO A 472 -8.97 29.45 20.82
N VAL A 473 -8.84 28.22 20.35
CA VAL A 473 -7.71 27.65 19.60
C VAL A 473 -8.27 27.07 18.32
N GLU A 474 -7.84 27.56 17.18
CA GLU A 474 -8.28 27.12 15.87
C GLU A 474 -7.41 25.98 15.38
N LEU A 475 -8.04 24.95 14.84
CA LEU A 475 -7.40 23.74 14.33
C LEU A 475 -7.87 23.49 12.91
N THR A 476 -6.92 23.43 11.97
CA THR A 476 -7.20 23.12 10.56
C THR A 476 -6.48 21.83 10.17
N TYR A 477 -7.25 20.88 9.65
CA TYR A 477 -6.75 19.64 9.05
C TYR A 477 -6.77 19.80 7.53
N HIS A 478 -5.61 19.67 6.88
CA HIS A 478 -5.46 19.59 5.44
C HIS A 478 -5.11 18.16 5.07
N TYR A 479 -6.00 17.47 4.37
CA TYR A 479 -5.79 16.09 3.93
C TYR A 479 -5.69 16.06 2.41
N ASN A 480 -4.49 15.86 1.90
CA ASN A 480 -4.17 16.05 0.48
C ASN A 480 -4.54 14.84 -0.40
N GLU A 481 -4.30 14.93 -1.72
CA GLU A 481 -4.55 13.87 -2.69
C GLU A 481 -3.78 12.57 -2.41
N ASN A 482 -2.61 12.65 -1.77
CA ASN A 482 -1.82 11.51 -1.32
C ASN A 482 -2.35 10.87 -0.02
N GLN A 483 -3.43 11.44 0.52
CA GLN A 483 -3.97 11.05 1.83
C GLN A 483 -2.92 11.19 2.95
N VAL A 484 -2.19 12.28 2.91
CA VAL A 484 -1.23 12.70 3.95
C VAL A 484 -1.82 13.90 4.68
N LEU A 485 -1.82 13.81 6.02
CA LEU A 485 -2.38 14.83 6.91
C LEU A 485 -1.35 15.91 7.23
N GLU A 486 -1.76 17.17 7.08
CA GLU A 486 -1.10 18.34 7.69
C GLU A 486 -2.07 19.00 8.66
N VAL A 487 -1.61 19.32 9.85
CA VAL A 487 -2.45 19.96 10.87
C VAL A 487 -1.83 21.30 11.29
N VAL A 488 -2.60 22.36 11.12
CA VAL A 488 -2.22 23.73 11.49
C VAL A 488 -3.02 24.17 12.70
N VAL A 489 -2.33 24.69 13.71
CA VAL A 489 -2.91 25.21 14.96
C VAL A 489 -2.68 26.72 15.01
N GLU A 490 -3.73 27.48 15.19
CA GLU A 490 -3.68 28.94 15.27
C GLU A 490 -4.31 29.43 16.58
N ALA A 491 -3.61 30.28 17.30
CA ALA A 491 -4.11 30.92 18.50
C ALA A 491 -3.47 32.29 18.72
N TYR A 492 -4.27 33.35 18.86
CA TYR A 492 -3.80 34.70 19.24
C TYR A 492 -2.64 35.23 18.40
N GLY A 493 -2.71 35.05 17.07
CA GLY A 493 -1.66 35.52 16.14
C GLY A 493 -0.40 34.65 16.11
N ARG A 494 -0.40 33.51 16.79
CA ARG A 494 0.63 32.47 16.68
C ARG A 494 0.11 31.33 15.84
N THR A 495 0.99 30.74 15.04
CA THR A 495 0.72 29.56 14.25
C THR A 495 1.74 28.49 14.58
N SER A 496 1.29 27.29 14.82
CA SER A 496 2.14 26.10 14.96
C SER A 496 1.61 25.00 14.04
N ARG A 497 2.52 24.16 13.55
CA ARG A 497 2.14 22.97 12.78
C ARG A 497 2.35 21.75 13.65
N VAL A 498 1.39 20.84 13.63
CA VAL A 498 1.60 19.54 14.27
C VAL A 498 2.72 18.86 13.49
N SER A 499 3.84 18.67 14.17
CA SER A 499 4.79 17.66 13.73
C SER A 499 4.06 16.33 13.91
N ILE A 500 3.42 15.85 12.84
CA ILE A 500 2.95 14.49 12.83
C ILE A 500 4.21 13.68 13.08
N ALA A 501 4.28 13.06 14.26
CA ALA A 501 5.37 12.15 14.59
C ALA A 501 5.18 10.94 13.69
N ARG A 502 5.55 11.14 12.42
CA ARG A 502 5.69 10.06 11.47
C ARG A 502 6.76 9.19 12.09
N ASN A 503 6.34 8.11 12.72
CA ASN A 503 7.24 7.05 13.13
C ASN A 503 7.82 6.37 11.88
N THR A 504 8.17 7.19 10.88
CA THR A 504 8.94 6.73 9.73
C THR A 504 10.33 6.36 10.24
N GLY A 505 10.91 5.31 9.70
CA GLY A 505 12.25 4.86 10.06
C GLY A 505 13.34 5.91 9.83
N LEU A 506 13.00 7.04 9.16
CA LEU A 506 13.90 8.13 8.79
C LEU A 506 13.30 9.48 9.17
N ALA A 507 14.06 10.30 9.89
CA ALA A 507 13.74 11.71 10.07
C ALA A 507 14.04 12.51 8.78
N GLU A 508 13.38 13.66 8.59
CA GLU A 508 13.54 14.49 7.38
C GLU A 508 15.01 14.85 7.08
N ASN A 509 15.81 15.11 8.11
CA ASN A 509 17.24 15.41 8.00
C ASN A 509 18.09 14.17 7.64
N GLU A 510 17.58 12.97 7.79
CA GLU A 510 18.27 11.71 7.45
C GLU A 510 18.02 11.28 5.99
N ILE A 511 16.97 11.78 5.34
CA ILE A 511 16.60 11.42 3.96
C ILE A 511 17.77 11.72 2.99
N GLY A 512 18.40 12.89 3.11
CA GLY A 512 19.53 13.26 2.26
C GLY A 512 20.74 12.34 2.42
N LEU A 513 21.05 11.92 3.65
CA LEU A 513 22.13 10.98 3.94
C LEU A 513 21.80 9.58 3.42
N ALA A 514 20.59 9.11 3.67
CA ALA A 514 20.11 7.81 3.18
C ALA A 514 20.11 7.74 1.64
N THR A 515 19.73 8.82 0.97
CA THR A 515 19.80 8.93 -0.51
C THR A 515 21.24 8.80 -1.01
N ALA A 516 22.19 9.51 -0.39
CA ALA A 516 23.60 9.45 -0.75
C ALA A 516 24.19 8.04 -0.51
N ASP A 517 23.81 7.41 0.59
CA ASP A 517 24.25 6.06 0.93
C ASP A 517 23.70 5.01 -0.04
N LEU A 518 22.41 5.09 -0.39
CA LEU A 518 21.80 4.21 -1.37
C LEU A 518 22.39 4.41 -2.77
N ALA A 519 22.86 5.62 -3.09
CA ALA A 519 23.55 5.89 -4.36
C ALA A 519 24.88 5.14 -4.51
N GLN A 520 25.51 4.74 -3.39
CA GLN A 520 26.75 3.95 -3.39
C GLN A 520 26.50 2.43 -3.51
N LEU A 521 25.26 1.98 -3.29
CA LEU A 521 24.88 0.59 -3.39
C LEU A 521 24.68 0.22 -4.88
N THR A 522 25.37 -0.81 -5.35
CA THR A 522 25.10 -1.38 -6.68
C THR A 522 23.84 -2.26 -6.59
N ILE A 523 22.80 -1.92 -7.35
CA ILE A 523 21.51 -2.63 -7.34
C ILE A 523 21.29 -3.26 -8.71
N SER A 524 21.13 -4.59 -8.71
CA SER A 524 20.89 -5.40 -9.91
C SER A 524 19.62 -6.25 -9.78
#